data_0c8c4b4d8257c422cff01fca81c65079
#
_entry.id   0c8c4b4d8257c422cff01fca81c65079
#
_cell.length_a   1.000
_cell.length_b   1.000
_cell.length_c   1.000
_cell.angle_alpha   90.00
_cell.angle_beta   90.00
_cell.angle_gamma   90.00
#
_symmetry.space_group_name_H-M   'P 1'
#
loop_
_entity.id
_entity.type
_entity.pdbx_description
1 polymer ?
#
loop_
_entity_poly.entity_id
_entity_poly.type
_entity_poly.pdbx_seq_one_letter_code
_entity_poly.pdbx_strand_id
1 'polypeptide(L)'
;MTRFPATRVPACLAALGLLLLGGAMGHPAGGAAVAASRPATRLVSAREPVLATAAPTASAAHYAFLSRVGHPGAAIARWNPCSGPIGYRVNLAQAPRGALADVQGAVARVSAATGLRFRYLGTTSVVPSSTDSGPAYPAGTSLVVAWARPGQSRMLPEARPGAARPLAMGGASWVTGRVDDRGRAWGQVVEGAVVVDATQHAEPGFGTAVRGTRGRMLMHELGHAVGLGHVSDRAQVMYPVDSGPAVWGAGDRAGLRVLGAASGCLYPRG
;
A
#
# COMPACT_ATOMS: atom_id res chain seq x y z
N MET A 1 -33.74 48.83 14.42
CA MET A 1 -34.68 48.65 15.53
C MET A 1 -34.98 47.16 15.55
N THR A 2 -34.62 46.37 16.49
CA THR A 2 -34.57 46.18 17.91
C THR A 2 -33.60 45.02 18.18
N ARG A 3 -32.51 45.21 18.82
CA ARG A 3 -32.03 44.93 20.19
C ARG A 3 -32.12 43.47 20.66
N PHE A 4 -30.92 42.97 21.00
CA PHE A 4 -30.56 41.83 21.84
C PHE A 4 -31.33 41.71 23.19
N PRO A 5 -31.25 40.54 23.90
CA PRO A 5 -30.20 40.46 24.89
C PRO A 5 -29.54 39.09 25.09
N ALA A 6 -28.32 39.15 25.62
CA ALA A 6 -27.50 38.08 26.17
C ALA A 6 -27.91 37.77 27.63
N THR A 7 -27.75 36.54 28.08
CA THR A 7 -27.55 36.14 29.52
C THR A 7 -26.87 34.77 29.52
N ARG A 8 -25.66 34.66 29.97
CA ARG A 8 -24.98 34.51 31.27
C ARG A 8 -25.00 33.06 31.80
N VAL A 9 -23.77 32.56 31.95
CA VAL A 9 -23.29 31.39 32.71
C VAL A 9 -23.65 31.51 34.22
N PRO A 10 -23.73 30.37 34.99
CA PRO A 10 -22.75 30.29 36.04
C PRO A 10 -22.02 28.94 36.17
N ALA A 11 -20.78 29.08 36.61
CA ALA A 11 -19.95 28.05 37.19
C ALA A 11 -20.40 27.75 38.64
N CYS A 12 -20.24 26.51 39.08
CA CYS A 12 -20.15 26.19 40.50
C CYS A 12 -19.14 25.10 40.76
N LEU A 13 -18.29 25.44 41.68
CA LEU A 13 -17.14 24.81 42.29
C LEU A 13 -17.44 23.58 43.14
N ALA A 14 -16.47 22.66 43.19
CA ALA A 14 -15.81 21.98 44.32
C ALA A 14 -16.64 21.30 45.43
N ALA A 15 -16.25 20.06 45.70
CA ALA A 15 -15.98 19.60 47.06
C ALA A 15 -15.08 18.37 47.12
N LEU A 16 -14.04 18.52 47.88
CA LEU A 16 -13.06 17.59 48.38
C LEU A 16 -13.69 16.63 49.37
N GLY A 17 -13.30 15.34 49.37
CA GLY A 17 -13.67 14.39 50.44
C GLY A 17 -12.62 13.29 50.54
N LEU A 18 -11.67 13.48 51.42
CA LEU A 18 -10.67 12.53 51.90
C LEU A 18 -11.24 11.74 53.07
N LEU A 19 -11.18 10.41 53.11
CA LEU A 19 -11.06 9.64 54.34
C LEU A 19 -10.56 8.20 54.14
N LEU A 20 -9.73 7.82 54.99
CA LEU A 20 -8.74 6.83 55.30
C LEU A 20 -9.28 5.43 55.71
N LEU A 21 -8.40 4.45 55.56
CA LEU A 21 -8.09 3.28 56.41
C LEU A 21 -9.00 2.05 56.38
N GLY A 22 -8.36 0.92 56.17
CA GLY A 22 -8.83 -0.39 56.62
C GLY A 22 -8.14 -1.54 55.84
N GLY A 23 -7.06 -2.06 56.41
CA GLY A 23 -6.34 -3.23 55.86
C GLY A 23 -7.08 -4.55 56.16
N ALA A 24 -6.79 -5.55 55.33
CA ALA A 24 -6.77 -6.96 55.73
C ALA A 24 -6.03 -7.79 54.70
N MET A 25 -5.09 -8.56 55.16
CA MET A 25 -4.32 -9.57 54.42
C MET A 25 -5.23 -10.69 53.96
N GLY A 26 -4.96 -11.15 52.75
CA GLY A 26 -5.57 -12.38 52.24
C GLY A 26 -4.89 -12.80 50.94
N HIS A 27 -3.80 -13.59 51.02
CA HIS A 27 -3.39 -14.41 49.89
C HIS A 27 -4.36 -15.58 49.76
N PRO A 28 -4.73 -15.93 48.53
CA PRO A 28 -4.34 -17.24 48.06
C PRO A 28 -3.97 -17.32 46.58
N ALA A 29 -3.07 -18.23 46.38
CA ALA A 29 -2.95 -19.18 45.28
C ALA A 29 -2.98 -18.68 43.83
N GLY A 30 -1.84 -18.85 43.26
CA GLY A 30 -1.51 -18.80 41.82
C GLY A 30 -2.50 -19.50 40.90
N GLY A 31 -2.96 -18.72 39.97
CA GLY A 31 -3.40 -19.16 38.67
C GLY A 31 -2.50 -18.50 37.66
N ALA A 32 -1.49 -19.23 37.20
CA ALA A 32 -0.69 -18.84 36.07
C ALA A 32 -1.60 -18.84 34.84
N ALA A 33 -2.13 -17.67 34.52
CA ALA A 33 -2.69 -17.46 33.19
C ALA A 33 -1.52 -17.56 32.20
N VAL A 34 -1.44 -18.69 31.53
CA VAL A 34 -0.61 -18.88 30.35
C VAL A 34 -1.14 -17.89 29.33
N ALA A 35 -0.52 -16.72 29.25
CA ALA A 35 -0.72 -15.80 28.17
C ALA A 35 -0.26 -16.52 26.90
N ALA A 36 -1.22 -16.98 26.12
CA ALA A 36 -0.97 -17.49 24.79
C ALA A 36 -0.34 -16.35 24.00
N SER A 37 0.97 -16.41 23.87
CA SER A 37 1.75 -15.50 23.03
C SER A 37 1.24 -15.65 21.60
N ARG A 38 0.42 -14.74 21.14
CA ARG A 38 0.07 -14.64 19.72
C ARG A 38 1.39 -14.49 18.99
N PRO A 39 1.68 -15.34 17.98
CA PRO A 39 2.89 -15.16 17.21
C PRO A 39 2.85 -13.75 16.63
N ALA A 40 3.87 -12.97 16.94
CA ALA A 40 4.04 -11.65 16.39
C ALA A 40 4.12 -11.81 14.86
N THR A 41 3.05 -11.41 14.18
CA THR A 41 3.00 -11.37 12.71
C THR A 41 3.99 -10.30 12.28
N ARG A 42 5.18 -10.72 11.91
CA ARG A 42 6.23 -9.80 11.47
C ARG A 42 5.85 -9.28 10.09
N LEU A 43 5.26 -8.10 10.06
CA LEU A 43 5.04 -7.37 8.81
C LEU A 43 6.40 -7.06 8.20
N VAL A 44 6.60 -7.52 6.99
CA VAL A 44 7.80 -7.27 6.22
C VAL A 44 7.44 -6.27 5.14
N SER A 45 7.87 -5.03 5.33
CA SER A 45 7.74 -4.00 4.32
C SER A 45 8.87 -4.14 3.30
N ALA A 46 8.54 -4.34 2.04
CA ALA A 46 9.49 -4.22 0.95
C ALA A 46 9.43 -2.79 0.42
N ARG A 47 10.49 -2.07 0.65
CA ARG A 47 10.73 -0.78 0.04
C ARG A 47 11.73 -1.00 -1.09
N GLU A 48 11.33 -0.74 -2.32
CA GLU A 48 12.32 -0.47 -3.35
C GLU A 48 12.77 0.99 -3.25
N PRO A 49 14.04 1.26 -2.91
CA PRO A 49 14.61 2.55 -3.20
C PRO A 49 14.71 2.68 -4.73
N VAL A 50 14.23 3.78 -5.28
CA VAL A 50 14.29 4.13 -6.72
C VAL A 50 15.75 4.27 -7.25
N LEU A 51 16.73 3.76 -6.55
CA LEU A 51 18.14 3.77 -6.92
C LEU A 51 18.78 2.43 -6.57
N ALA A 52 18.42 1.39 -7.29
CA ALA A 52 19.30 0.24 -7.43
C ALA A 52 19.45 -0.06 -8.91
N THR A 53 20.48 0.50 -9.50
CA THR A 53 21.14 -0.01 -10.71
C THR A 53 21.78 -1.36 -10.36
N ALA A 54 20.97 -2.38 -10.18
CA ALA A 54 21.38 -3.75 -10.45
C ALA A 54 20.69 -4.10 -11.75
N ALA A 55 21.45 -4.08 -12.84
CA ALA A 55 21.02 -4.64 -14.11
C ALA A 55 20.51 -6.06 -13.84
N PRO A 56 19.26 -6.40 -14.18
CA PRO A 56 18.82 -7.79 -14.13
C PRO A 56 19.72 -8.55 -15.08
N THR A 57 20.40 -9.58 -14.61
CA THR A 57 21.01 -10.60 -15.46
C THR A 57 19.94 -11.02 -16.46
N ALA A 58 20.26 -10.91 -17.75
CA ALA A 58 19.36 -11.18 -18.86
C ALA A 58 18.83 -12.62 -18.77
N SER A 59 17.73 -12.79 -18.08
CA SER A 59 16.88 -13.97 -18.11
C SER A 59 15.69 -13.64 -19.00
N ALA A 60 15.29 -14.58 -19.85
CA ALA A 60 14.25 -14.46 -20.87
C ALA A 60 12.84 -14.13 -20.35
N ALA A 61 12.68 -13.74 -19.11
CA ALA A 61 11.42 -13.30 -18.53
C ALA A 61 11.32 -11.77 -18.59
N HIS A 62 10.46 -11.27 -19.48
CA HIS A 62 10.13 -9.85 -19.59
C HIS A 62 9.33 -9.32 -18.37
N TYR A 63 9.42 -9.94 -17.20
CA TYR A 63 8.83 -9.50 -15.94
C TYR A 63 9.74 -9.83 -14.76
N ALA A 64 9.60 -9.06 -13.69
CA ALA A 64 10.24 -9.28 -12.40
C ALA A 64 9.21 -9.15 -11.28
N PHE A 65 9.55 -9.67 -10.10
CA PHE A 65 8.71 -9.52 -8.91
C PHE A 65 9.41 -8.63 -7.90
N LEU A 66 8.62 -7.94 -7.07
CA LEU A 66 9.16 -7.28 -5.90
C LEU A 66 9.89 -8.30 -5.04
N SER A 67 11.16 -8.01 -4.75
CA SER A 67 11.99 -8.79 -3.86
C SER A 67 12.39 -7.96 -2.65
N ARG A 68 12.64 -8.60 -1.54
CA ARG A 68 13.21 -7.94 -0.38
C ARG A 68 14.67 -7.60 -0.70
N VAL A 69 15.01 -6.30 -0.68
CA VAL A 69 16.40 -5.87 -0.83
C VAL A 69 17.26 -6.55 0.24
N GLY A 70 18.36 -7.20 -0.17
CA GLY A 70 19.27 -7.92 0.74
C GLY A 70 18.84 -9.32 1.15
N HIS A 71 17.77 -9.88 0.58
CA HIS A 71 17.35 -11.26 0.83
C HIS A 71 17.15 -12.04 -0.48
N PRO A 72 18.22 -12.41 -1.19
CA PRO A 72 18.12 -13.26 -2.35
C PRO A 72 17.48 -14.60 -1.94
N GLY A 73 16.48 -15.05 -2.69
CA GLY A 73 15.70 -16.27 -2.37
C GLY A 73 14.48 -16.06 -1.47
N ALA A 74 14.13 -14.81 -1.12
CA ALA A 74 12.86 -14.52 -0.45
C ALA A 74 11.69 -14.97 -1.33
N ALA A 75 10.66 -15.56 -0.69
CA ALA A 75 9.46 -15.97 -1.41
C ALA A 75 8.80 -14.75 -2.08
N ILE A 76 8.35 -14.94 -3.32
CA ILE A 76 7.56 -13.95 -4.05
C ILE A 76 6.29 -13.65 -3.26
N ALA A 77 5.95 -12.37 -3.12
CA ALA A 77 4.73 -11.96 -2.42
C ALA A 77 3.61 -11.67 -3.42
N ARG A 78 2.38 -12.11 -3.05
CA ARG A 78 1.17 -11.84 -3.82
C ARG A 78 -0.05 -11.71 -2.92
N TRP A 79 -1.11 -11.11 -3.42
CA TRP A 79 -2.40 -11.11 -2.74
C TRP A 79 -3.00 -12.52 -2.70
N ASN A 80 -3.73 -12.83 -1.62
CA ASN A 80 -4.51 -14.06 -1.55
C ASN A 80 -5.89 -13.83 -2.18
N PRO A 81 -6.20 -14.41 -3.36
CA PRO A 81 -7.48 -14.19 -4.03
C PRO A 81 -8.68 -14.74 -3.22
N CYS A 82 -8.43 -15.65 -2.29
CA CYS A 82 -9.45 -16.27 -1.45
C CYS A 82 -9.79 -15.46 -0.19
N SER A 83 -9.06 -14.40 0.10
CA SER A 83 -9.36 -13.49 1.22
C SER A 83 -10.46 -12.46 0.91
N GLY A 84 -11.12 -12.59 -0.22
CA GLY A 84 -12.15 -11.65 -0.66
C GLY A 84 -11.60 -10.49 -1.48
N PRO A 85 -12.44 -9.49 -1.81
CA PRO A 85 -12.02 -8.33 -2.57
C PRO A 85 -11.05 -7.44 -1.79
N ILE A 86 -10.03 -6.93 -2.46
CA ILE A 86 -9.07 -5.96 -1.93
C ILE A 86 -9.80 -4.62 -1.79
N GLY A 87 -10.09 -4.21 -0.55
CA GLY A 87 -10.70 -2.92 -0.26
C GLY A 87 -9.69 -1.79 -0.51
N TYR A 88 -10.06 -0.79 -1.32
CA TYR A 88 -9.19 0.36 -1.54
C TYR A 88 -9.89 1.69 -1.31
N ARG A 89 -9.10 2.68 -0.86
CA ARG A 89 -9.50 4.07 -0.67
C ARG A 89 -8.55 5.01 -1.39
N VAL A 90 -9.03 6.23 -1.64
CA VAL A 90 -8.24 7.25 -2.33
C VAL A 90 -8.22 8.53 -1.49
N ASN A 91 -7.03 9.07 -1.22
CA ASN A 91 -6.86 10.40 -0.65
C ASN A 91 -6.77 11.41 -1.80
N LEU A 92 -7.82 12.21 -1.92
CA LEU A 92 -7.97 13.22 -2.98
C LEU A 92 -7.59 14.64 -2.54
N ALA A 93 -7.10 14.84 -1.32
CA ALA A 93 -6.88 16.17 -0.75
C ALA A 93 -5.95 17.06 -1.61
N GLN A 94 -4.97 16.45 -2.28
CA GLN A 94 -4.02 17.16 -3.16
C GLN A 94 -4.07 16.62 -4.61
N ALA A 95 -5.10 15.84 -4.94
CA ALA A 95 -5.23 15.23 -6.25
C ALA A 95 -5.78 16.21 -7.30
N PRO A 96 -5.32 16.17 -8.55
CA PRO A 96 -5.88 16.97 -9.63
C PRO A 96 -7.27 16.47 -10.03
N ARG A 97 -8.00 17.29 -10.79
CA ARG A 97 -9.31 16.88 -11.35
C ARG A 97 -9.20 15.59 -12.15
N GLY A 98 -10.20 14.73 -12.04
CA GLY A 98 -10.26 13.46 -12.74
C GLY A 98 -9.38 12.34 -12.15
N ALA A 99 -8.59 12.62 -11.11
CA ALA A 99 -7.69 11.64 -10.50
C ALA A 99 -8.40 10.36 -10.02
N LEU A 100 -9.59 10.48 -9.44
CA LEU A 100 -10.36 9.31 -9.01
C LEU A 100 -10.72 8.39 -10.18
N ALA A 101 -11.15 8.96 -11.30
CA ALA A 101 -11.48 8.18 -12.49
C ALA A 101 -10.26 7.45 -13.04
N ASP A 102 -9.08 8.10 -13.02
CA ASP A 102 -7.83 7.45 -13.45
C ASP A 102 -7.40 6.33 -12.49
N VAL A 103 -7.55 6.51 -11.16
CA VAL A 103 -7.31 5.42 -10.20
C VAL A 103 -8.24 4.24 -10.46
N GLN A 104 -9.53 4.49 -10.60
CA GLN A 104 -10.52 3.44 -10.87
C GLN A 104 -10.23 2.72 -12.19
N GLY A 105 -9.86 3.47 -13.23
CA GLY A 105 -9.46 2.93 -14.52
C GLY A 105 -8.18 2.09 -14.45
N ALA A 106 -7.18 2.48 -13.65
CA ALA A 106 -5.95 1.71 -13.45
C ALA A 106 -6.23 0.44 -12.62
N VAL A 107 -7.01 0.55 -11.54
CA VAL A 107 -7.45 -0.61 -10.75
C VAL A 107 -8.22 -1.62 -11.61
N ALA A 108 -9.12 -1.17 -12.48
CA ALA A 108 -9.84 -2.05 -13.39
C ALA A 108 -8.90 -2.83 -14.33
N ARG A 109 -7.83 -2.18 -14.84
CA ARG A 109 -6.82 -2.82 -15.70
C ARG A 109 -5.96 -3.83 -14.94
N VAL A 110 -5.59 -3.53 -13.68
CA VAL A 110 -4.91 -4.48 -12.80
C VAL A 110 -5.82 -5.67 -12.48
N SER A 111 -7.08 -5.40 -12.14
CA SER A 111 -8.08 -6.44 -11.87
C SER A 111 -8.25 -7.38 -13.06
N ALA A 112 -8.40 -6.85 -14.27
CA ALA A 112 -8.55 -7.63 -15.49
C ALA A 112 -7.31 -8.49 -15.81
N ALA A 113 -6.11 -7.98 -15.53
CA ALA A 113 -4.85 -8.68 -15.81
C ALA A 113 -4.51 -9.75 -14.75
N THR A 114 -4.92 -9.54 -13.50
CA THR A 114 -4.62 -10.45 -12.37
C THR A 114 -5.78 -11.40 -12.02
N GLY A 115 -7.02 -11.05 -12.37
CA GLY A 115 -8.23 -11.72 -11.86
C GLY A 115 -8.50 -11.43 -10.37
N LEU A 116 -7.71 -10.56 -9.72
CA LEU A 116 -7.98 -10.11 -8.35
C LEU A 116 -9.19 -9.16 -8.34
N ARG A 117 -10.02 -9.29 -7.33
CA ARG A 117 -11.18 -8.42 -7.15
C ARG A 117 -10.82 -7.23 -6.28
N PHE A 118 -11.21 -6.04 -6.69
CA PHE A 118 -11.03 -4.81 -5.94
C PHE A 118 -12.38 -4.18 -5.60
N ARG A 119 -12.47 -3.52 -4.45
CA ARG A 119 -13.68 -2.81 -4.02
C ARG A 119 -13.33 -1.40 -3.54
N TYR A 120 -13.87 -0.39 -4.22
CA TYR A 120 -13.74 0.99 -3.79
C TYR A 120 -14.57 1.23 -2.52
N LEU A 121 -13.94 1.78 -1.47
CA LEU A 121 -14.52 2.04 -0.16
C LEU A 121 -14.66 3.55 0.15
N GLY A 122 -14.55 4.40 -0.87
CA GLY A 122 -14.63 5.84 -0.71
C GLY A 122 -13.28 6.52 -0.49
N THR A 123 -13.33 7.78 -0.09
CA THR A 123 -12.14 8.60 0.17
C THR A 123 -11.57 8.36 1.57
N THR A 124 -10.35 8.85 1.80
CA THR A 124 -9.66 8.83 3.08
C THR A 124 -8.75 10.06 3.21
N SER A 125 -8.35 10.43 4.40
CA SER A 125 -7.28 11.41 4.66
C SER A 125 -5.90 10.76 4.83
N VAL A 126 -5.81 9.43 4.81
CA VAL A 126 -4.55 8.70 5.01
C VAL A 126 -3.60 8.97 3.85
N VAL A 127 -2.36 9.29 4.18
CA VAL A 127 -1.20 9.27 3.28
C VAL A 127 -0.35 8.07 3.69
N PRO A 128 -0.19 7.06 2.82
CA PRO A 128 0.62 5.88 3.13
C PRO A 128 2.06 6.23 3.47
N SER A 129 2.66 5.45 4.35
CA SER A 129 4.09 5.53 4.65
C SER A 129 4.69 4.12 4.63
N SER A 130 5.92 3.99 4.15
CA SER A 130 6.63 2.70 4.01
C SER A 130 7.22 2.18 5.31
N THR A 131 6.81 2.68 6.46
CA THR A 131 7.35 2.24 7.75
C THR A 131 6.36 1.37 8.50
N ASP A 132 6.90 0.49 9.33
CA ASP A 132 6.13 -0.35 10.28
C ASP A 132 5.29 0.48 11.27
N SER A 133 5.49 1.79 11.27
CA SER A 133 4.76 2.79 12.06
C SER A 133 3.96 3.78 11.21
N GLY A 134 3.62 3.44 9.99
CA GLY A 134 2.74 4.25 9.15
C GLY A 134 1.33 4.37 9.74
N PRO A 135 0.52 5.35 9.28
CA PRO A 135 -0.84 5.48 9.74
C PRO A 135 -1.63 4.21 9.40
N ALA A 136 -2.38 3.71 10.39
CA ALA A 136 -3.25 2.57 10.18
C ALA A 136 -4.30 2.88 9.11
N TYR A 137 -4.58 1.91 8.25
CA TYR A 137 -5.65 2.06 7.26
C TYR A 137 -7.02 1.90 7.92
N PRO A 138 -8.04 2.63 7.46
CA PRO A 138 -9.41 2.44 7.93
C PRO A 138 -9.87 0.99 7.75
N ALA A 139 -10.77 0.54 8.62
CA ALA A 139 -11.29 -0.84 8.60
C ALA A 139 -11.72 -1.29 7.19
N GLY A 140 -11.33 -2.51 6.82
CA GLY A 140 -11.62 -3.12 5.52
C GLY A 140 -10.78 -2.59 4.35
N THR A 141 -9.89 -1.63 4.60
CA THR A 141 -8.98 -1.07 3.59
C THR A 141 -7.65 -1.82 3.61
N SER A 142 -7.23 -2.30 2.46
CA SER A 142 -5.93 -2.96 2.29
C SER A 142 -5.04 -2.23 1.27
N LEU A 143 -5.58 -1.27 0.51
CA LEU A 143 -4.83 -0.47 -0.46
C LEU A 143 -5.24 1.00 -0.34
N VAL A 144 -4.25 1.89 -0.29
CA VAL A 144 -4.48 3.34 -0.33
C VAL A 144 -3.68 3.96 -1.47
N VAL A 145 -4.35 4.80 -2.27
CA VAL A 145 -3.73 5.68 -3.26
C VAL A 145 -3.86 7.11 -2.77
N ALA A 146 -2.76 7.87 -2.69
CA ALA A 146 -2.76 9.22 -2.17
C ALA A 146 -1.93 10.16 -3.02
N TRP A 147 -2.34 11.43 -3.11
CA TRP A 147 -1.50 12.53 -3.57
C TRP A 147 -0.90 13.23 -2.36
N ALA A 148 0.41 13.43 -2.37
CA ALA A 148 1.14 14.05 -1.29
C ALA A 148 2.29 14.91 -1.84
N ARG A 149 2.72 15.91 -1.07
CA ARG A 149 3.95 16.65 -1.38
C ARG A 149 5.16 15.83 -0.90
N PRO A 150 6.32 15.98 -1.53
CA PRO A 150 7.57 15.42 -1.00
C PRO A 150 7.75 15.75 0.49
N GLY A 151 8.21 14.75 1.26
CA GLY A 151 8.35 14.84 2.70
C GLY A 151 7.10 14.49 3.53
N GLN A 152 5.89 14.53 2.95
CA GLN A 152 4.67 14.12 3.66
C GLN A 152 4.52 12.59 3.80
N SER A 153 5.30 11.84 3.05
CA SER A 153 5.36 10.39 3.11
C SER A 153 6.82 9.95 3.02
N ARG A 154 7.19 8.93 3.79
CA ARG A 154 8.52 8.31 3.64
C ARG A 154 8.66 7.54 2.32
N MET A 155 7.57 7.19 1.66
CA MET A 155 7.59 6.68 0.29
C MET A 155 7.99 7.76 -0.71
N LEU A 156 7.69 9.03 -0.40
CA LEU A 156 8.02 10.19 -1.23
C LEU A 156 8.85 11.18 -0.41
N PRO A 157 10.15 10.91 -0.19
CA PRO A 157 11.01 11.78 0.60
C PRO A 157 11.22 13.12 -0.10
N GLU A 158 11.68 14.12 0.67
CA GLU A 158 12.09 15.39 0.09
C GLU A 158 13.19 15.20 -0.96
N ALA A 159 13.11 15.99 -2.02
CA ALA A 159 14.09 15.93 -3.08
C ALA A 159 15.44 16.47 -2.60
N ARG A 160 16.50 15.76 -2.88
CA ARG A 160 17.85 16.30 -2.76
C ARG A 160 18.13 17.22 -3.96
N PRO A 161 18.84 18.34 -3.77
CA PRO A 161 19.23 19.20 -4.88
C PRO A 161 19.92 18.39 -6.00
N GLY A 162 19.48 18.57 -7.24
CA GLY A 162 20.03 17.86 -8.41
C GLY A 162 19.63 16.40 -8.60
N ALA A 163 18.86 15.80 -7.69
CA ALA A 163 18.35 14.45 -7.86
C ALA A 163 17.03 14.44 -8.66
N ALA A 164 16.87 13.46 -9.55
CA ALA A 164 15.60 13.19 -10.19
C ALA A 164 14.56 12.78 -9.14
N ARG A 165 13.34 13.32 -9.26
CA ARG A 165 12.24 12.98 -8.36
C ARG A 165 11.29 12.00 -9.04
N PRO A 166 10.86 10.93 -8.37
CA PRO A 166 9.83 10.06 -8.89
C PRO A 166 8.50 10.83 -8.98
N LEU A 167 7.71 10.53 -10.01
CA LEU A 167 6.34 11.03 -10.14
C LEU A 167 5.40 10.40 -9.11
N ALA A 168 5.67 9.14 -8.76
CA ALA A 168 4.92 8.38 -7.78
C ALA A 168 5.78 7.24 -7.21
N MET A 169 5.29 6.61 -6.17
CA MET A 169 5.88 5.43 -5.56
C MET A 169 4.78 4.45 -5.18
N GLY A 170 4.92 3.21 -5.65
CA GLY A 170 4.07 2.09 -5.28
C GLY A 170 4.81 1.02 -4.49
N GLY A 171 4.08 0.21 -3.75
CA GLY A 171 4.67 -0.90 -3.00
C GLY A 171 3.65 -1.70 -2.21
N ALA A 172 4.14 -2.75 -1.57
CA ALA A 172 3.33 -3.64 -0.76
C ALA A 172 4.07 -4.08 0.51
N SER A 173 3.30 -4.33 1.56
CA SER A 173 3.75 -5.04 2.76
C SER A 173 3.17 -6.45 2.76
N TRP A 174 3.93 -7.42 3.24
CA TRP A 174 3.48 -8.82 3.24
C TRP A 174 3.95 -9.58 4.48
N VAL A 175 3.26 -10.66 4.76
CA VAL A 175 3.64 -11.66 5.77
C VAL A 175 4.23 -12.88 5.08
N THR A 176 5.16 -13.55 5.75
CA THR A 176 5.75 -14.82 5.30
C THR A 176 5.02 -16.01 5.90
N GLY A 177 5.46 -17.24 5.57
CA GLY A 177 4.88 -18.46 6.13
C GLY A 177 3.54 -18.82 5.49
N ARG A 178 3.39 -18.56 4.19
CA ARG A 178 2.25 -18.99 3.38
C ARG A 178 2.69 -20.03 2.34
N VAL A 179 1.78 -20.90 2.01
CA VAL A 179 1.95 -21.89 0.93
C VAL A 179 0.70 -21.88 0.03
N ASP A 180 0.88 -22.23 -1.24
CA ASP A 180 -0.23 -22.49 -2.14
C ASP A 180 -0.68 -23.98 -2.07
N ASP A 181 -1.69 -24.34 -2.86
CA ASP A 181 -2.23 -25.72 -2.96
C ASP A 181 -1.19 -26.76 -3.36
N ARG A 182 -0.06 -26.34 -3.90
CA ARG A 182 1.07 -27.20 -4.31
C ARG A 182 2.21 -27.21 -3.29
N GLY A 183 2.02 -26.60 -2.12
CA GLY A 183 3.03 -26.49 -1.08
C GLY A 183 4.15 -25.49 -1.38
N ARG A 184 4.06 -24.69 -2.43
CA ARG A 184 5.07 -23.65 -2.75
C ARG A 184 4.97 -22.50 -1.79
N ALA A 185 6.12 -22.05 -1.27
CA ALA A 185 6.19 -20.93 -0.34
C ALA A 185 5.94 -19.57 -1.05
N TRP A 186 5.14 -18.73 -0.41
CA TRP A 186 4.80 -17.37 -0.85
C TRP A 186 4.83 -16.39 0.32
N GLY A 187 5.06 -15.11 0.00
CA GLY A 187 4.60 -14.00 0.84
C GLY A 187 3.12 -13.71 0.54
N GLN A 188 2.35 -13.40 1.56
CA GLN A 188 0.99 -12.89 1.38
C GLN A 188 0.98 -11.39 1.57
N VAL A 189 0.69 -10.64 0.52
CA VAL A 189 0.49 -9.20 0.61
C VAL A 189 -0.72 -8.92 1.50
N VAL A 190 -0.56 -8.03 2.46
CA VAL A 190 -1.58 -7.60 3.42
C VAL A 190 -1.96 -6.13 3.26
N GLU A 191 -1.03 -5.31 2.79
CA GLU A 191 -1.25 -3.90 2.51
C GLU A 191 -0.53 -3.48 1.23
N GLY A 192 -1.18 -2.62 0.46
CA GLY A 192 -0.62 -1.95 -0.71
C GLY A 192 -0.71 -0.43 -0.54
N ALA A 193 0.24 0.28 -1.15
CA ALA A 193 0.32 1.73 -1.11
C ALA A 193 0.73 2.29 -2.46
N VAL A 194 0.14 3.43 -2.82
CA VAL A 194 0.60 4.28 -3.92
C VAL A 194 0.59 5.73 -3.44
N VAL A 195 1.71 6.43 -3.58
CA VAL A 195 1.83 7.85 -3.26
C VAL A 195 2.33 8.60 -4.49
N VAL A 196 1.53 9.54 -4.96
CA VAL A 196 1.80 10.37 -6.14
C VAL A 196 2.30 11.75 -5.69
N ASP A 197 3.35 12.27 -6.33
CA ASP A 197 3.86 13.62 -6.07
C ASP A 197 2.85 14.67 -6.60
N ALA A 198 2.15 15.31 -5.67
CA ALA A 198 1.16 16.33 -5.97
C ALA A 198 1.76 17.64 -6.58
N THR A 199 3.07 17.78 -6.59
CA THR A 199 3.77 18.95 -7.17
C THR A 199 4.16 18.75 -8.63
N GLN A 200 4.03 17.53 -9.15
CA GLN A 200 4.35 17.20 -10.52
C GLN A 200 3.08 16.98 -11.35
N HIS A 201 3.15 17.36 -12.61
CA HIS A 201 2.03 17.20 -13.54
C HIS A 201 2.19 15.92 -14.37
N ALA A 202 1.10 15.17 -14.48
CA ALA A 202 0.95 14.08 -15.45
C ALA A 202 -0.37 14.25 -16.21
N GLU A 203 -0.33 14.05 -17.51
CA GLU A 203 -1.50 14.14 -18.39
C GLU A 203 -2.59 13.16 -17.93
N PRO A 204 -3.87 13.56 -17.87
CA PRO A 204 -4.94 12.68 -17.41
C PRO A 204 -5.21 11.52 -18.38
N GLY A 205 -5.80 10.45 -17.86
CA GLY A 205 -6.30 9.32 -18.63
C GLY A 205 -5.22 8.30 -19.02
N PHE A 206 -5.53 7.53 -20.08
CA PHE A 206 -4.79 6.33 -20.49
C PHE A 206 -4.31 6.41 -21.95
N GLY A 207 -4.28 7.58 -22.53
CA GLY A 207 -3.78 7.81 -23.88
C GLY A 207 -2.26 7.64 -24.01
N THR A 208 -1.72 8.20 -25.07
CA THR A 208 -0.28 8.32 -25.31
C THR A 208 0.14 9.75 -25.03
N ALA A 209 1.20 9.95 -24.25
CA ALA A 209 1.84 11.24 -24.06
C ALA A 209 3.37 11.02 -24.06
N VAL A 210 4.12 12.07 -24.44
CA VAL A 210 5.59 12.00 -24.52
C VAL A 210 6.23 11.61 -23.18
N ARG A 211 5.62 12.04 -22.08
CA ARG A 211 6.07 11.74 -20.70
C ARG A 211 5.18 10.73 -19.98
N GLY A 212 4.39 9.96 -20.73
CA GLY A 212 3.39 9.07 -20.16
C GLY A 212 2.14 9.81 -19.66
N THR A 213 1.17 9.06 -19.21
CA THR A 213 -0.09 9.58 -18.66
C THR A 213 -0.25 9.18 -17.22
N ARG A 214 -1.10 9.91 -16.47
CA ARG A 214 -1.43 9.58 -15.08
C ARG A 214 -1.98 8.16 -14.95
N GLY A 215 -2.78 7.71 -15.92
CA GLY A 215 -3.28 6.36 -15.95
C GLY A 215 -2.18 5.31 -16.09
N ARG A 216 -1.18 5.54 -16.96
CA ARG A 216 -0.02 4.64 -17.11
C ARG A 216 0.83 4.61 -15.84
N MET A 217 1.14 5.79 -15.28
CA MET A 217 1.85 5.91 -14.01
C MET A 217 1.12 5.14 -12.90
N LEU A 218 -0.20 5.31 -12.77
CA LEU A 218 -0.98 4.59 -11.77
C LEU A 218 -1.00 3.07 -12.01
N MET A 219 -1.01 2.61 -13.27
CA MET A 219 -0.83 1.19 -13.58
C MET A 219 0.53 0.69 -13.10
N HIS A 220 1.62 1.43 -13.36
CA HIS A 220 2.98 1.09 -12.90
C HIS A 220 3.02 0.93 -11.37
N GLU A 221 2.57 1.93 -10.64
CA GLU A 221 2.60 1.91 -9.17
C GLU A 221 1.67 0.84 -8.57
N LEU A 222 0.52 0.62 -9.18
CA LEU A 222 -0.36 -0.49 -8.78
C LEU A 222 0.25 -1.85 -9.15
N GLY A 223 1.06 -1.92 -10.21
CA GLY A 223 1.89 -3.09 -10.52
C GLY A 223 2.80 -3.46 -9.35
N HIS A 224 3.47 -2.48 -8.75
CA HIS A 224 4.25 -2.68 -7.52
C HIS A 224 3.35 -3.10 -6.34
N ALA A 225 2.20 -2.46 -6.17
CA ALA A 225 1.27 -2.79 -5.10
C ALA A 225 0.70 -4.21 -5.19
N VAL A 226 0.74 -4.85 -6.38
CA VAL A 226 0.36 -6.26 -6.54
C VAL A 226 1.55 -7.22 -6.60
N GLY A 227 2.79 -6.70 -6.60
CA GLY A 227 4.01 -7.51 -6.46
C GLY A 227 4.95 -7.56 -7.66
N LEU A 228 4.70 -6.77 -8.72
CA LEU A 228 5.65 -6.65 -9.84
C LEU A 228 6.86 -5.78 -9.46
N GLY A 229 8.03 -6.16 -9.93
CA GLY A 229 9.26 -5.37 -9.91
C GLY A 229 9.55 -4.70 -11.26
N HIS A 230 10.57 -3.85 -11.31
CA HIS A 230 11.01 -3.19 -12.52
C HIS A 230 11.64 -4.18 -13.52
N VAL A 231 11.53 -3.83 -14.81
CA VAL A 231 12.16 -4.56 -15.91
C VAL A 231 12.93 -3.60 -16.83
N SER A 232 13.89 -4.12 -17.58
CA SER A 232 14.67 -3.32 -18.54
C SER A 232 13.99 -3.16 -19.92
N ASP A 233 12.92 -3.90 -20.18
CA ASP A 233 12.20 -3.85 -21.45
C ASP A 233 11.25 -2.63 -21.49
N ARG A 234 11.54 -1.68 -22.39
CA ARG A 234 10.78 -0.44 -22.58
C ARG A 234 9.35 -0.66 -23.09
N ALA A 235 9.03 -1.84 -23.62
CA ALA A 235 7.68 -2.17 -24.04
C ALA A 235 6.74 -2.54 -22.89
N GLN A 236 7.28 -2.68 -21.68
CA GLN A 236 6.52 -3.01 -20.47
C GLN A 236 6.11 -1.74 -19.72
N VAL A 237 4.96 -1.79 -19.04
CA VAL A 237 4.56 -0.74 -18.11
C VAL A 237 5.52 -0.66 -16.92
N MET A 238 6.08 -1.80 -16.49
CA MET A 238 7.03 -1.88 -15.38
C MET A 238 8.47 -1.43 -15.74
N TYR A 239 8.69 -0.86 -16.94
CA TYR A 239 9.93 -0.13 -17.21
C TYR A 239 10.00 1.13 -16.33
N PRO A 240 11.14 1.45 -15.67
CA PRO A 240 11.21 2.51 -14.64
C PRO A 240 10.92 3.93 -15.12
N VAL A 241 11.02 4.17 -16.41
CA VAL A 241 10.74 5.50 -17.01
C VAL A 241 9.33 5.50 -17.58
N ASP A 242 8.51 6.44 -17.10
CA ASP A 242 7.13 6.56 -17.59
C ASP A 242 7.12 7.08 -19.03
N SER A 243 6.89 6.18 -19.98
CA SER A 243 6.85 6.45 -21.40
C SER A 243 5.97 5.44 -22.14
N GLY A 244 5.36 5.85 -23.24
CA GLY A 244 4.53 4.97 -24.06
C GLY A 244 3.07 4.85 -23.61
N PRO A 245 2.31 3.91 -24.20
CA PRO A 245 0.87 3.77 -23.95
C PRO A 245 0.57 3.11 -22.61
N ALA A 246 -0.60 3.41 -22.06
CA ALA A 246 -1.13 2.81 -20.82
C ALA A 246 -1.73 1.41 -21.09
N VAL A 247 -0.90 0.49 -21.61
CA VAL A 247 -1.28 -0.88 -21.96
C VAL A 247 -0.22 -1.84 -21.44
N TRP A 248 -0.63 -2.86 -20.69
CA TRP A 248 0.28 -3.90 -20.21
C TRP A 248 1.02 -4.57 -21.34
N GLY A 249 2.34 -4.63 -21.27
CA GLY A 249 3.18 -5.40 -22.15
C GLY A 249 2.98 -6.92 -21.98
N ALA A 250 3.56 -7.71 -22.83
CA ALA A 250 3.45 -9.18 -22.76
C ALA A 250 4.07 -9.74 -21.47
N GLY A 251 5.21 -9.19 -21.06
CA GLY A 251 5.88 -9.54 -19.81
C GLY A 251 5.06 -9.14 -18.58
N ASP A 252 4.57 -7.90 -18.52
CA ASP A 252 3.71 -7.45 -17.44
C ASP A 252 2.52 -8.40 -17.25
N ARG A 253 1.81 -8.75 -18.34
CA ARG A 253 0.68 -9.68 -18.30
C ARG A 253 1.06 -11.08 -17.83
N ALA A 254 2.25 -11.56 -18.18
CA ALA A 254 2.75 -12.85 -17.70
C ALA A 254 3.00 -12.80 -16.18
N GLY A 255 3.69 -11.77 -15.70
CA GLY A 255 3.93 -11.55 -14.28
C GLY A 255 2.64 -11.36 -13.46
N LEU A 256 1.71 -10.54 -13.96
CA LEU A 256 0.41 -10.31 -13.31
C LEU A 256 -0.44 -11.59 -13.20
N ARG A 257 -0.36 -12.50 -14.18
CA ARG A 257 -1.02 -13.82 -14.07
C ARG A 257 -0.42 -14.66 -12.96
N VAL A 258 0.91 -14.66 -12.80
CA VAL A 258 1.57 -15.39 -11.70
C VAL A 258 1.17 -14.84 -10.34
N LEU A 259 1.05 -13.52 -10.21
CA LEU A 259 0.65 -12.86 -8.96
C LEU A 259 -0.87 -12.91 -8.71
N GLY A 260 -1.64 -13.25 -9.72
CA GLY A 260 -3.09 -13.15 -9.72
C GLY A 260 -3.83 -14.38 -9.21
N ALA A 261 -5.15 -14.36 -9.43
CA ALA A 261 -6.09 -15.38 -8.95
C ALA A 261 -5.82 -16.78 -9.54
N ALA A 262 -5.25 -16.85 -10.75
CA ALA A 262 -4.90 -18.12 -11.40
C ALA A 262 -3.86 -18.96 -10.61
N SER A 263 -3.12 -18.36 -9.70
CA SER A 263 -2.16 -19.04 -8.84
C SER A 263 -2.77 -19.66 -7.58
N GLY A 264 -4.09 -19.63 -7.42
CA GLY A 264 -4.81 -20.27 -6.32
C GLY A 264 -4.71 -19.53 -4.98
N CYS A 265 -5.26 -20.13 -3.95
CA CYS A 265 -5.29 -19.60 -2.58
C CYS A 265 -3.92 -19.63 -1.90
N LEU A 266 -3.81 -18.92 -0.79
CA LEU A 266 -2.68 -18.98 0.12
C LEU A 266 -3.17 -19.42 1.50
N TYR A 267 -2.46 -20.39 2.09
CA TYR A 267 -2.77 -20.96 3.40
C TYR A 267 -1.62 -20.74 4.38
N PRO A 268 -1.87 -20.69 5.69
CA PRO A 268 -0.79 -20.75 6.68
C PRO A 268 0.03 -22.03 6.47
N ARG A 269 1.35 -21.90 6.61
CA ARG A 269 2.22 -23.07 6.68
C ARG A 269 2.03 -23.69 8.06
N GLY A 270 1.58 -24.94 8.09
CA GLY A 270 1.48 -25.70 9.33
C GLY A 270 2.84 -25.92 10.00
#